data_32f2923d3b1652a8d12edb3a902784c9
#
_entry.id   32f2923d3b1652a8d12edb3a902784c9
#
_cell.length_a   1.000
_cell.length_b   1.000
_cell.length_c   1.000
_cell.angle_alpha   90.00
_cell.angle_beta   90.00
_cell.angle_gamma   90.00
#
_symmetry.space_group_name_H-M   'P 1'
#
loop_
_entity.id
_entity.type
_entity.pdbx_description
1 polymer ?
#
loop_
_entity_poly.entity_id
_entity_poly.type
_entity_poly.pdbx_seq_one_letter_code
_entity_poly.pdbx_strand_id
1 'polypeptide(L)'
;MKKRIRIGVDVGGTFTDFVLVDEERDQIFTGKQLTTPSDPSAAILDGVGRLLSDAGVSPTAVDNIVHGTTLITNTIIERTGAKVGLVSTRGHRDTLEMAKEIRYDLYDLFIESPPSLVPRFLRESVAERISPDGEILLEFDEEGFKNSLRKLVQEENIEALAI
;
A
#
# COMPACT_ATOMS: atom_id res chain seq x y z
N MET A 1 -14.33 -29.46 -16.77
CA MET A 1 -13.40 -28.60 -15.99
C MET A 1 -13.06 -29.34 -14.70
N LYS A 2 -11.81 -29.33 -14.28
CA LYS A 2 -11.40 -29.91 -12.96
C LYS A 2 -12.06 -29.08 -11.86
N LYS A 3 -12.87 -29.70 -11.01
CA LYS A 3 -13.49 -29.05 -9.86
C LYS A 3 -12.40 -28.68 -8.88
N ARG A 4 -12.52 -27.51 -8.26
CA ARG A 4 -11.46 -26.88 -7.48
C ARG A 4 -11.96 -26.46 -6.11
N ILE A 5 -11.06 -26.51 -5.14
CA ILE A 5 -11.27 -25.92 -3.81
C ILE A 5 -10.47 -24.63 -3.76
N ARG A 6 -11.16 -23.51 -3.53
CA ARG A 6 -10.55 -22.17 -3.50
C ARG A 6 -10.89 -21.46 -2.19
N ILE A 7 -9.94 -20.71 -1.68
CA ILE A 7 -10.13 -19.88 -0.49
C ILE A 7 -9.92 -18.42 -0.87
N GLY A 8 -10.82 -17.55 -0.42
CA GLY A 8 -10.68 -16.10 -0.43
C GLY A 8 -10.49 -15.61 1.01
N VAL A 9 -9.56 -14.66 1.20
CA VAL A 9 -9.31 -13.99 2.47
C VAL A 9 -9.32 -12.49 2.22
N ASP A 10 -10.16 -11.76 2.97
CA ASP A 10 -10.17 -10.29 2.97
C ASP A 10 -9.77 -9.78 4.34
N VAL A 11 -8.61 -9.11 4.38
CA VAL A 11 -8.03 -8.59 5.63
C VAL A 11 -8.37 -7.10 5.75
N GLY A 12 -9.36 -6.82 6.61
CA GLY A 12 -9.70 -5.46 7.02
C GLY A 12 -8.92 -5.00 8.26
N GLY A 13 -9.10 -3.75 8.64
CA GLY A 13 -8.47 -3.18 9.85
C GLY A 13 -8.98 -3.80 11.16
N THR A 14 -10.25 -4.22 11.20
CA THR A 14 -10.90 -4.76 12.42
C THR A 14 -11.18 -6.24 12.29
N PHE A 15 -11.66 -6.69 11.14
CA PHE A 15 -12.01 -8.08 10.88
C PHE A 15 -11.31 -8.61 9.65
N THR A 16 -11.04 -9.92 9.69
CA THR A 16 -10.63 -10.70 8.53
C THR A 16 -11.76 -11.65 8.17
N ASP A 17 -12.24 -11.56 6.93
CA ASP A 17 -13.31 -12.38 6.40
C ASP A 17 -12.74 -13.50 5.52
N PHE A 18 -13.37 -14.67 5.56
CA PHE A 18 -12.92 -15.87 4.87
C PHE A 18 -14.06 -16.48 4.08
N VAL A 19 -13.75 -17.01 2.91
CA VAL A 19 -14.67 -17.82 2.11
C VAL A 19 -13.93 -19.00 1.53
N LEU A 20 -14.51 -20.21 1.64
CA LEU A 20 -14.07 -21.39 0.95
C LEU A 20 -15.15 -21.86 -0.02
N VAL A 21 -14.79 -22.07 -1.26
CA VAL A 21 -15.66 -22.58 -2.32
C VAL A 21 -15.19 -23.98 -2.68
N ASP A 22 -16.02 -24.96 -2.37
CA ASP A 22 -15.84 -26.36 -2.79
C ASP A 22 -16.70 -26.64 -4.00
N GLU A 23 -16.09 -26.58 -5.19
CA GLU A 23 -16.78 -26.86 -6.46
C GLU A 23 -17.13 -28.36 -6.62
N GLU A 24 -16.51 -29.25 -5.86
CA GLU A 24 -16.80 -30.68 -5.93
C GLU A 24 -18.12 -31.03 -5.25
N ARG A 25 -18.34 -30.40 -4.07
CA ARG A 25 -19.53 -30.60 -3.26
C ARG A 25 -20.63 -29.58 -3.50
N ASP A 26 -20.34 -28.54 -4.33
CA ASP A 26 -21.23 -27.38 -4.55
C ASP A 26 -21.58 -26.68 -3.22
N GLN A 27 -20.55 -26.44 -2.39
CA GLN A 27 -20.69 -25.85 -1.06
C GLN A 27 -19.81 -24.63 -0.90
N ILE A 28 -20.31 -23.70 -0.09
CA ILE A 28 -19.58 -22.49 0.31
C ILE A 28 -19.56 -22.45 1.85
N PHE A 29 -18.37 -22.25 2.40
CA PHE A 29 -18.17 -22.03 3.83
C PHE A 29 -17.64 -20.61 4.02
N THR A 30 -18.07 -19.94 5.08
CA THR A 30 -17.62 -18.59 5.41
C THR A 30 -17.15 -18.54 6.85
N GLY A 31 -16.15 -17.71 7.11
CA GLY A 31 -15.63 -17.47 8.44
C GLY A 31 -15.32 -15.98 8.63
N LYS A 32 -15.28 -15.56 9.86
CA LYS A 32 -14.91 -14.20 10.25
C LYS A 32 -14.22 -14.21 11.60
N GLN A 33 -13.15 -13.42 11.71
CA GLN A 33 -12.48 -13.22 13.00
C GLN A 33 -11.89 -11.82 13.11
N LEU A 34 -11.49 -11.43 14.32
CA LEU A 34 -10.78 -10.17 14.53
C LEU A 34 -9.39 -10.23 13.87
N THR A 35 -9.05 -9.19 13.16
CA THR A 35 -7.70 -8.98 12.65
C THR A 35 -6.75 -8.76 13.83
N THR A 36 -5.54 -9.33 13.76
CA THR A 36 -4.47 -9.07 14.72
C THR A 36 -3.59 -7.93 14.16
N PRO A 37 -3.73 -6.67 14.63
CA PRO A 37 -3.02 -5.55 14.01
C PRO A 37 -1.50 -5.67 14.03
N SER A 38 -0.94 -6.30 15.09
CA SER A 38 0.50 -6.51 15.23
C SER A 38 1.05 -7.64 14.35
N ASP A 39 0.20 -8.60 13.97
CA ASP A 39 0.54 -9.70 13.06
C ASP A 39 -0.71 -10.21 12.34
N PRO A 40 -1.09 -9.59 11.22
CA PRO A 40 -2.23 -10.02 10.42
C PRO A 40 -2.11 -11.46 9.91
N SER A 41 -0.89 -11.97 9.75
CA SER A 41 -0.66 -13.33 9.25
C SER A 41 -1.14 -14.39 10.24
N ALA A 42 -1.02 -14.14 11.54
CA ALA A 42 -1.53 -15.04 12.57
C ALA A 42 -3.06 -15.21 12.46
N ALA A 43 -3.80 -14.12 12.27
CA ALA A 43 -5.24 -14.16 12.05
C ALA A 43 -5.60 -14.95 10.78
N ILE A 44 -4.86 -14.76 9.69
CA ILE A 44 -5.10 -15.48 8.43
C ILE A 44 -4.91 -16.99 8.62
N LEU A 45 -3.79 -17.41 9.22
CA LEU A 45 -3.47 -18.83 9.40
C LEU A 45 -4.49 -19.53 10.31
N ASP A 46 -4.87 -18.90 11.42
CA ASP A 46 -5.86 -19.44 12.33
C ASP A 46 -7.25 -19.54 11.68
N GLY A 47 -7.69 -18.47 10.99
CA GLY A 47 -8.98 -18.44 10.32
C GLY A 47 -9.09 -19.44 9.17
N VAL A 48 -8.06 -19.57 8.34
CA VAL A 48 -8.00 -20.59 7.27
C VAL A 48 -8.00 -21.98 7.86
N GLY A 49 -7.25 -22.22 8.95
CA GLY A 49 -7.23 -23.51 9.64
C GLY A 49 -8.61 -23.92 10.15
N ARG A 50 -9.33 -23.00 10.80
CA ARG A 50 -10.72 -23.25 11.26
C ARG A 50 -11.66 -23.51 10.09
N LEU A 51 -11.62 -22.70 9.04
CA LEU A 51 -12.46 -22.83 7.88
C LEU A 51 -12.29 -24.19 7.18
N LEU A 52 -11.04 -24.65 7.05
CA LEU A 52 -10.73 -25.98 6.51
C LEU A 52 -11.26 -27.12 7.39
N SER A 53 -11.12 -26.97 8.72
CA SER A 53 -11.65 -27.91 9.70
C SER A 53 -13.17 -28.03 9.60
N ASP A 54 -13.87 -26.90 9.56
CA ASP A 54 -15.33 -26.83 9.49
C ASP A 54 -15.86 -27.41 8.16
N ALA A 55 -15.12 -27.21 7.08
CA ALA A 55 -15.43 -27.76 5.76
C ALA A 55 -15.04 -29.25 5.62
N GLY A 56 -14.26 -29.81 6.54
CA GLY A 56 -13.71 -31.17 6.44
C GLY A 56 -12.78 -31.32 5.23
N VAL A 57 -12.02 -30.27 4.90
CA VAL A 57 -11.11 -30.20 3.75
C VAL A 57 -9.65 -30.26 4.22
N SER A 58 -8.87 -31.13 3.59
CA SER A 58 -7.42 -31.16 3.82
C SER A 58 -6.75 -29.91 3.24
N PRO A 59 -5.77 -29.28 3.92
CA PRO A 59 -4.98 -28.18 3.36
C PRO A 59 -4.34 -28.50 2.00
N THR A 60 -3.96 -29.77 1.79
CA THR A 60 -3.36 -30.25 0.54
C THR A 60 -4.33 -30.34 -0.63
N ALA A 61 -5.65 -30.24 -0.38
CA ALA A 61 -6.69 -30.26 -1.38
C ALA A 61 -7.03 -28.85 -1.93
N VAL A 62 -6.49 -27.81 -1.31
CA VAL A 62 -6.72 -26.41 -1.73
C VAL A 62 -5.92 -26.14 -2.99
N ASP A 63 -6.61 -25.76 -4.07
CA ASP A 63 -5.98 -25.45 -5.35
C ASP A 63 -5.48 -24.00 -5.43
N ASN A 64 -6.18 -23.06 -4.77
CA ASN A 64 -5.84 -21.65 -4.85
C ASN A 64 -6.31 -20.88 -3.60
N ILE A 65 -5.49 -19.93 -3.19
CA ILE A 65 -5.81 -18.93 -2.15
C ILE A 65 -5.66 -17.54 -2.76
N VAL A 66 -6.73 -16.75 -2.67
CA VAL A 66 -6.74 -15.34 -3.07
C VAL A 66 -6.81 -14.49 -1.81
N HIS A 67 -5.86 -13.58 -1.67
CA HIS A 67 -5.76 -12.71 -0.52
C HIS A 67 -5.89 -11.25 -0.94
N GLY A 68 -6.79 -10.53 -0.31
CA GLY A 68 -6.96 -9.08 -0.41
C GLY A 68 -6.69 -8.41 0.93
N THR A 69 -6.28 -7.15 0.91
CA THR A 69 -6.12 -6.36 2.13
C THR A 69 -6.39 -4.89 1.90
N THR A 70 -7.06 -4.26 2.85
CA THR A 70 -7.29 -2.81 2.90
C THR A 70 -6.37 -2.08 3.89
N LEU A 71 -5.41 -2.76 4.49
CA LEU A 71 -4.52 -2.19 5.51
C LEU A 71 -3.79 -0.94 5.01
N ILE A 72 -3.25 -0.98 3.78
CA ILE A 72 -2.55 0.18 3.19
C ILE A 72 -3.51 1.35 2.98
N THR A 73 -4.73 1.07 2.49
CA THR A 73 -5.75 2.11 2.30
C THR A 73 -6.12 2.75 3.63
N ASN A 74 -6.32 1.96 4.67
CA ASN A 74 -6.61 2.46 6.02
C ASN A 74 -5.46 3.32 6.55
N THR A 75 -4.23 2.85 6.43
CA THR A 75 -3.02 3.60 6.83
C THR A 75 -2.94 4.97 6.13
N ILE A 76 -3.27 5.03 4.84
CA ILE A 76 -3.28 6.29 4.07
C ILE A 76 -4.41 7.22 4.56
N ILE A 77 -5.61 6.70 4.78
CA ILE A 77 -6.76 7.49 5.24
C ILE A 77 -6.54 8.02 6.66
N GLU A 78 -6.07 7.17 7.55
CA GLU A 78 -5.82 7.49 8.96
C GLU A 78 -4.52 8.24 9.19
N ARG A 79 -3.64 8.32 8.20
CA ARG A 79 -2.33 8.95 8.30
C ARG A 79 -1.44 8.35 9.39
N THR A 80 -1.55 7.05 9.63
CA THR A 80 -0.82 6.31 10.68
C THR A 80 0.46 5.64 10.16
N GLY A 81 0.84 5.90 8.91
CA GLY A 81 2.06 5.36 8.31
C GLY A 81 3.34 5.99 8.82
N ALA A 82 4.47 5.44 8.37
CA ALA A 82 5.81 5.97 8.66
C ALA A 82 5.96 7.43 8.20
N LYS A 83 6.82 8.19 8.87
CA LYS A 83 7.23 9.53 8.43
C LYS A 83 8.11 9.41 7.19
N VAL A 84 7.54 9.71 6.02
CA VAL A 84 8.19 9.53 4.72
C VAL A 84 8.85 10.81 4.27
N GLY A 85 10.13 10.72 3.86
CA GLY A 85 10.78 11.74 3.04
C GLY A 85 10.63 11.41 1.55
N LEU A 86 10.59 12.41 0.69
CA LEU A 86 10.54 12.25 -0.76
C LEU A 86 11.74 12.95 -1.40
N VAL A 87 12.44 12.25 -2.28
CA VAL A 87 13.45 12.86 -3.17
C VAL A 87 12.98 12.71 -4.62
N SER A 88 12.98 13.79 -5.36
CA SER A 88 12.55 13.82 -6.75
C SER A 88 13.57 14.53 -7.64
N THR A 89 13.45 14.36 -8.95
CA THR A 89 14.15 15.16 -9.95
C THR A 89 13.98 16.65 -9.67
N ARG A 90 15.05 17.43 -9.77
CA ARG A 90 15.01 18.89 -9.62
C ARG A 90 13.97 19.50 -10.57
N GLY A 91 13.10 20.35 -10.01
CA GLY A 91 11.96 20.95 -10.70
C GLY A 91 10.63 20.19 -10.50
N HIS A 92 10.63 19.00 -9.91
CA HIS A 92 9.43 18.19 -9.66
C HIS A 92 9.00 18.09 -8.20
N ARG A 93 9.58 18.90 -7.31
CA ARG A 93 9.29 18.90 -5.88
C ARG A 93 7.82 19.12 -5.54
N ASP A 94 7.14 19.95 -6.31
CA ASP A 94 5.76 20.39 -6.06
C ASP A 94 4.71 19.59 -6.85
N THR A 95 5.11 18.47 -7.48
CA THR A 95 4.20 17.60 -8.25
C THR A 95 3.04 17.08 -7.40
N LEU A 96 3.23 16.86 -6.09
CA LEU A 96 2.17 16.38 -5.20
C LEU A 96 1.09 17.45 -4.96
N GLU A 97 1.43 18.74 -4.93
CA GLU A 97 0.46 19.84 -4.85
C GLU A 97 -0.23 20.09 -6.18
N MET A 98 0.53 20.03 -7.25
CA MET A 98 0.00 20.23 -8.60
C MET A 98 -0.99 19.12 -8.98
N ALA A 99 -0.72 17.89 -8.53
CA ALA A 99 -1.54 16.71 -8.80
C ALA A 99 -1.89 16.63 -10.30
N LYS A 100 -3.19 16.58 -10.63
CA LYS A 100 -3.70 16.60 -12.02
C LYS A 100 -4.21 17.97 -12.44
N GLU A 101 -4.03 19.02 -11.63
CA GLU A 101 -4.56 20.37 -11.84
C GLU A 101 -6.08 20.41 -12.03
N ILE A 102 -6.79 19.37 -11.58
CA ILE A 102 -8.24 19.25 -11.69
C ILE A 102 -8.87 19.74 -10.39
N ARG A 103 -9.75 20.73 -10.49
CA ARG A 103 -10.64 21.13 -9.40
C ARG A 103 -11.92 20.32 -9.50
N TYR A 104 -12.33 19.68 -8.41
CA TYR A 104 -13.58 18.94 -8.34
C TYR A 104 -14.81 19.86 -8.19
N ASP A 105 -14.61 21.13 -7.79
CA ASP A 105 -15.57 22.21 -7.89
C ASP A 105 -14.88 23.45 -8.44
N LEU A 106 -15.27 23.88 -9.67
CA LEU A 106 -14.65 25.01 -10.38
C LEU A 106 -15.05 26.37 -9.80
N TYR A 107 -16.21 26.45 -9.14
CA TYR A 107 -16.78 27.70 -8.67
C TYR A 107 -16.61 27.92 -7.17
N ASP A 108 -16.14 26.92 -6.45
CA ASP A 108 -15.79 27.05 -5.04
C ASP A 108 -14.43 27.74 -4.90
N LEU A 109 -14.44 28.99 -4.42
CA LEU A 109 -13.23 29.78 -4.16
C LEU A 109 -12.47 29.30 -2.92
N PHE A 110 -13.10 28.55 -2.04
CA PHE A 110 -12.55 28.05 -0.78
C PHE A 110 -12.23 26.56 -0.83
N ILE A 111 -12.17 25.99 -2.02
CA ILE A 111 -11.86 24.58 -2.19
C ILE A 111 -10.48 24.26 -1.61
N GLU A 112 -10.46 23.32 -0.68
CA GLU A 112 -9.23 22.82 -0.09
C GLU A 112 -8.89 21.45 -0.69
N SER A 113 -7.65 21.30 -1.15
CA SER A 113 -7.13 20.00 -1.56
C SER A 113 -6.76 19.19 -0.31
N PRO A 114 -6.95 17.85 -0.34
CA PRO A 114 -6.47 17.01 0.74
C PRO A 114 -4.97 17.24 0.99
N PRO A 115 -4.54 17.34 2.25
CA PRO A 115 -3.13 17.54 2.56
C PRO A 115 -2.29 16.41 1.97
N SER A 116 -1.15 16.76 1.39
CA SER A 116 -0.23 15.79 0.79
C SER A 116 0.25 14.75 1.81
N LEU A 117 0.49 13.51 1.35
CA LEU A 117 1.03 12.44 2.20
C LEU A 117 2.42 12.77 2.73
N VAL A 118 3.23 13.43 1.90
CA VAL A 118 4.54 13.91 2.30
C VAL A 118 4.49 15.43 2.32
N PRO A 119 4.60 16.09 3.49
CA PRO A 119 4.64 17.55 3.60
C PRO A 119 5.82 18.14 2.82
N ARG A 120 5.68 19.39 2.35
CA ARG A 120 6.68 20.04 1.50
C ARG A 120 8.08 20.12 2.14
N PHE A 121 8.19 20.26 3.45
CA PHE A 121 9.48 20.32 4.14
C PHE A 121 10.22 18.97 4.20
N LEU A 122 9.51 17.84 3.96
CA LEU A 122 10.08 16.50 3.83
C LEU A 122 10.36 16.10 2.37
N ARG A 123 10.32 17.07 1.45
CA ARG A 123 10.61 16.83 0.04
C ARG A 123 11.88 17.53 -0.36
N GLU A 124 12.81 16.78 -0.88
CA GLU A 124 14.05 17.27 -1.45
C GLU A 124 14.11 16.97 -2.94
N SER A 125 15.05 17.56 -3.63
CA SER A 125 15.24 17.29 -5.05
C SER A 125 16.73 17.17 -5.39
N VAL A 126 17.03 16.30 -6.34
CA VAL A 126 18.37 16.06 -6.83
C VAL A 126 18.50 16.46 -8.29
N ALA A 127 19.66 17.01 -8.66
CA ALA A 127 19.94 17.31 -10.05
C ALA A 127 20.24 16.01 -10.80
N GLU A 128 19.37 15.67 -11.72
CA GLU A 128 19.51 14.60 -12.70
C GLU A 128 18.46 14.79 -13.79
N ARG A 129 18.67 14.20 -14.94
CA ARG A 129 17.65 14.14 -15.99
C ARG A 129 17.89 12.97 -16.92
N ILE A 130 16.87 12.16 -17.12
CA ILE A 130 16.83 11.08 -18.10
C ILE A 130 15.72 11.39 -19.11
N SER A 131 16.01 11.20 -20.41
CA SER A 131 15.01 11.35 -21.47
C SER A 131 14.04 10.15 -21.48
N PRO A 132 12.89 10.26 -22.19
CA PRO A 132 11.97 9.13 -22.38
C PRO A 132 12.62 7.91 -23.07
N ASP A 133 13.67 8.13 -23.85
CA ASP A 133 14.42 7.09 -24.58
C ASP A 133 15.55 6.48 -23.73
N GLY A 134 15.72 6.93 -22.49
CA GLY A 134 16.73 6.44 -21.56
C GLY A 134 18.09 7.13 -21.67
N GLU A 135 18.23 8.20 -22.45
CA GLU A 135 19.46 8.97 -22.53
C GLU A 135 19.67 9.83 -21.28
N ILE A 136 20.87 9.89 -20.77
CA ILE A 136 21.24 10.76 -19.64
C ILE A 136 21.47 12.16 -20.18
N LEU A 137 20.53 13.07 -19.88
CA LEU A 137 20.61 14.48 -20.26
C LEU A 137 21.36 15.32 -19.22
N LEU A 138 21.32 14.89 -17.96
CA LEU A 138 22.06 15.47 -16.84
C LEU A 138 22.46 14.36 -15.90
N GLU A 139 23.77 14.28 -15.61
CA GLU A 139 24.34 13.30 -14.70
C GLU A 139 23.77 13.47 -13.28
N PHE A 140 23.67 12.36 -12.57
CA PHE A 140 23.17 12.31 -11.20
C PHE A 140 24.14 13.01 -10.24
N ASP A 141 23.61 14.01 -9.51
CA ASP A 141 24.35 14.72 -8.47
C ASP A 141 24.37 13.89 -7.17
N GLU A 142 25.35 13.00 -7.07
CA GLU A 142 25.49 12.10 -5.92
C GLU A 142 25.71 12.84 -4.60
N GLU A 143 26.51 13.93 -4.60
CA GLU A 143 26.77 14.71 -3.38
C GLU A 143 25.54 15.50 -2.95
N GLY A 144 24.82 16.10 -3.89
CA GLY A 144 23.55 16.77 -3.61
C GLY A 144 22.51 15.80 -3.04
N PHE A 145 22.44 14.58 -3.57
CA PHE A 145 21.58 13.51 -3.04
C PHE A 145 21.96 13.12 -1.61
N LYS A 146 23.24 12.87 -1.34
CA LYS A 146 23.74 12.56 0.01
C LYS A 146 23.41 13.66 1.03
N ASN A 147 23.52 14.92 0.62
CA ASN A 147 23.19 16.06 1.48
C ASN A 147 21.68 16.12 1.77
N SER A 148 20.83 15.95 0.75
CA SER A 148 19.39 15.87 0.91
C SER A 148 18.99 14.71 1.84
N LEU A 149 19.62 13.55 1.66
CA LEU A 149 19.37 12.36 2.49
C LEU A 149 19.78 12.60 3.95
N ARG A 150 20.97 13.19 4.20
CA ARG A 150 21.40 13.52 5.57
C ARG A 150 20.41 14.44 6.27
N LYS A 151 19.94 15.48 5.58
CA LYS A 151 18.92 16.40 6.10
C LYS A 151 17.64 15.64 6.48
N LEU A 152 17.09 14.85 5.57
CA LEU A 152 15.86 14.12 5.83
C LEU A 152 16.00 13.11 6.97
N VAL A 153 17.12 12.39 7.06
CA VAL A 153 17.34 11.36 8.09
C VAL A 153 17.73 11.97 9.44
N GLN A 154 18.69 12.93 9.46
CA GLN A 154 19.29 13.42 10.71
C GLN A 154 18.54 14.60 11.33
N GLU A 155 17.99 15.50 10.50
CA GLU A 155 17.30 16.68 10.99
C GLU A 155 15.79 16.44 11.09
N GLU A 156 15.22 15.76 10.06
CA GLU A 156 13.78 15.54 9.98
C GLU A 156 13.33 14.21 10.57
N ASN A 157 14.25 13.30 10.87
CA ASN A 157 13.98 11.97 11.44
C ASN A 157 12.93 11.18 10.64
N ILE A 158 13.10 11.08 9.32
CA ILE A 158 12.24 10.23 8.49
C ILE A 158 12.48 8.74 8.81
N GLU A 159 11.42 7.94 8.65
CA GLU A 159 11.44 6.49 8.87
C GLU A 159 11.50 5.72 7.56
N ALA A 160 11.07 6.36 6.46
CA ALA A 160 11.10 5.78 5.11
C ALA A 160 11.43 6.85 4.07
N LEU A 161 11.98 6.42 2.95
CA LEU A 161 12.32 7.27 1.81
C LEU A 161 11.59 6.79 0.56
N ALA A 162 10.91 7.71 -0.12
CA ALA A 162 10.39 7.54 -1.47
C ALA A 162 11.29 8.29 -2.46
N ILE A 163 11.55 7.70 -3.63
CA ILE A 163 12.34 8.26 -4.72
C ILE A 163 11.57 8.16 -6.03
#